data_e705a17b7440930e3dc3832a0351fc48
#
_entry.id   e705a17b7440930e3dc3832a0351fc48
#
_cell.length_a   1.000
_cell.length_b   1.000
_cell.length_c   1.000
_cell.angle_alpha   90.00
_cell.angle_beta   90.00
_cell.angle_gamma   90.00
#
_symmetry.space_group_name_H-M   'P 1'
#
loop_
_entity.id
_entity.type
_entity.pdbx_description
1 polymer ?
#
loop_
_entity_poly.entity_id
_entity_poly.type
_entity_poly.pdbx_seq_one_letter_code
_entity_poly.pdbx_strand_id
1 'polypeptide(L)'
;LDEATAAAEAMTMARRVSRSKSNRFFVDATCFPQTIDVVTTRAAFFDFELVFGSPDDAALQEVFGALFQYPNDHGEVRDLSGPIAAVKSRGGVVAVAADLMALVLLRSPGEMGADIALGSSQRFGIPLGFGGPHAAFFATRDEYKRAVAGRIIGVSVDARGNKALRMALQTREQHIRREKANSNICTSQVLLANMAGM
;
A
#
# COMPACT_ATOMS: atom_id res chain seq x y z
N LEU A 1 -6.07 5.81 4.47
CA LEU A 1 -6.11 7.16 5.01
C LEU A 1 -5.03 8.02 4.31
N ASP A 2 -3.78 7.94 4.74
CA ASP A 2 -2.62 8.60 4.16
C ASP A 2 -1.60 7.58 3.64
N GLU A 3 -0.50 8.04 3.07
CA GLU A 3 0.56 7.16 2.55
C GLU A 3 1.12 6.25 3.65
N ALA A 4 1.42 6.79 4.82
CA ALA A 4 2.00 6.03 5.92
C ALA A 4 1.05 4.92 6.42
N THR A 5 -0.24 5.21 6.54
CA THR A 5 -1.27 4.21 6.86
C THR A 5 -1.39 3.17 5.74
N ALA A 6 -1.36 3.59 4.48
CA ALA A 6 -1.40 2.67 3.34
C ALA A 6 -0.19 1.73 3.33
N ALA A 7 1.02 2.23 3.67
CA ALA A 7 2.22 1.41 3.81
C ALA A 7 2.09 0.37 4.94
N ALA A 8 1.55 0.76 6.09
CA ALA A 8 1.27 -0.16 7.18
C ALA A 8 0.22 -1.23 6.82
N GLU A 9 -0.82 -0.87 6.06
CA GLU A 9 -1.78 -1.83 5.51
C GLU A 9 -1.14 -2.76 4.46
N ALA A 10 -0.21 -2.24 3.64
CA ALA A 10 0.54 -3.06 2.69
C ALA A 10 1.40 -4.10 3.40
N MET A 11 2.08 -3.73 4.49
CA MET A 11 2.84 -4.67 5.32
C MET A 11 1.95 -5.78 5.86
N THR A 12 0.81 -5.45 6.47
CA THR A 12 -0.11 -6.46 7.01
C THR A 12 -0.74 -7.31 5.91
N MET A 13 -1.01 -6.73 4.75
CA MET A 13 -1.47 -7.47 3.58
C MET A 13 -0.38 -8.40 3.05
N ALA A 14 0.86 -7.94 2.93
CA ALA A 14 1.99 -8.75 2.53
C ALA A 14 2.11 -9.99 3.40
N ARG A 15 2.00 -9.86 4.73
CA ARG A 15 2.04 -11.00 5.65
C ARG A 15 0.95 -12.03 5.38
N ARG A 16 -0.28 -11.57 5.02
CA ARG A 16 -1.41 -12.47 4.73
C ARG A 16 -1.26 -13.27 3.44
N VAL A 17 -0.60 -12.70 2.43
CA VAL A 17 -0.52 -13.30 1.09
C VAL A 17 0.85 -13.87 0.76
N SER A 18 1.87 -13.54 1.54
CA SER A 18 3.24 -14.05 1.36
C SER A 18 3.32 -15.56 1.57
N ARG A 19 4.16 -16.19 0.79
CA ARG A 19 4.54 -17.62 0.95
C ARG A 19 5.73 -17.80 1.89
N SER A 20 6.44 -16.72 2.23
CA SER A 20 7.55 -16.77 3.19
C SER A 20 7.05 -17.05 4.60
N LYS A 21 7.78 -17.87 5.34
CA LYS A 21 7.54 -18.17 6.75
C LYS A 21 8.22 -17.17 7.70
N SER A 22 9.07 -16.30 7.17
CA SER A 22 9.76 -15.28 7.93
C SER A 22 8.77 -14.37 8.68
N ASN A 23 9.15 -13.85 9.83
CA ASN A 23 8.42 -12.81 10.56
C ASN A 23 9.01 -11.41 10.34
N ARG A 24 9.94 -11.29 9.39
CA ARG A 24 10.69 -10.06 9.11
C ARG A 24 10.09 -9.34 7.92
N PHE A 25 10.00 -8.02 8.03
CA PHE A 25 9.59 -7.13 6.95
C PHE A 25 10.70 -6.13 6.65
N PHE A 26 11.09 -6.01 5.40
CA PHE A 26 12.12 -5.06 4.99
C PHE A 26 11.51 -3.68 4.71
N VAL A 27 12.16 -2.64 5.20
CA VAL A 27 11.78 -1.25 4.94
C VAL A 27 13.00 -0.52 4.38
N ASP A 28 12.84 0.06 3.22
CA ASP A 28 13.83 0.96 2.63
C ASP A 28 14.09 2.12 3.59
N ALA A 29 15.35 2.27 3.99
CA ALA A 29 15.76 3.31 4.95
C ALA A 29 15.53 4.74 4.41
N THR A 30 15.30 4.88 3.10
CA THR A 30 14.98 6.15 2.44
C THR A 30 13.47 6.37 2.22
N CYS A 31 12.62 5.58 2.90
CA CYS A 31 11.21 5.92 3.06
C CYS A 31 11.06 7.19 3.89
N PHE A 32 9.97 7.92 3.68
CA PHE A 32 9.70 9.11 4.48
C PHE A 32 9.59 8.79 5.98
N PRO A 33 10.15 9.63 6.87
CA PRO A 33 10.19 9.36 8.31
C PRO A 33 8.82 9.04 8.91
N GLN A 34 7.78 9.78 8.56
CA GLN A 34 6.42 9.52 9.03
C GLN A 34 5.87 8.15 8.57
N THR A 35 6.30 7.67 7.41
CA THR A 35 5.93 6.33 6.92
C THR A 35 6.62 5.26 7.75
N ILE A 36 7.91 5.44 8.02
CA ILE A 36 8.69 4.55 8.90
C ILE A 36 8.06 4.47 10.29
N ASP A 37 7.70 5.61 10.90
CA ASP A 37 7.10 5.66 12.23
C ASP A 37 5.78 4.90 12.32
N VAL A 38 4.89 5.08 11.35
CA VAL A 38 3.59 4.40 11.33
C VAL A 38 3.75 2.90 11.07
N VAL A 39 4.64 2.51 10.15
CA VAL A 39 4.95 1.10 9.89
C VAL A 39 5.56 0.44 11.14
N THR A 40 6.47 1.12 11.82
CA THR A 40 7.10 0.64 13.07
C THR A 40 6.06 0.43 14.16
N THR A 41 5.20 1.41 14.37
CA THR A 41 4.10 1.31 15.35
C THR A 41 3.19 0.11 15.03
N ARG A 42 2.81 -0.05 13.78
CA ARG A 42 1.95 -1.16 13.35
C ARG A 42 2.65 -2.52 13.51
N ALA A 43 3.93 -2.61 13.17
CA ALA A 43 4.73 -3.83 13.26
C ALA A 43 4.79 -4.34 14.70
N ALA A 44 4.98 -3.44 15.67
CA ALA A 44 5.05 -3.79 17.10
C ALA A 44 3.77 -4.49 17.59
N PHE A 45 2.58 -4.10 17.10
CA PHE A 45 1.31 -4.74 17.48
C PHE A 45 1.08 -6.12 16.86
N PHE A 46 1.86 -6.47 15.85
CA PHE A 46 1.79 -7.77 15.19
C PHE A 46 3.03 -8.64 15.45
N ASP A 47 3.93 -8.19 16.33
CA ASP A 47 5.21 -8.83 16.61
C ASP A 47 6.07 -9.06 15.36
N PHE A 48 5.98 -8.15 14.38
CA PHE A 48 6.83 -8.21 13.19
C PHE A 48 8.18 -7.57 13.47
N GLU A 49 9.25 -8.23 13.03
CA GLU A 49 10.60 -7.68 13.05
C GLU A 49 10.83 -6.83 11.80
N LEU A 50 11.20 -5.56 11.97
CA LEU A 50 11.57 -4.69 10.86
C LEU A 50 13.07 -4.73 10.61
N VAL A 51 13.43 -4.80 9.32
CA VAL A 51 14.81 -4.73 8.84
C VAL A 51 14.93 -3.51 7.94
N PHE A 52 15.85 -2.62 8.26
CA PHE A 52 16.09 -1.41 7.50
C PHE A 52 17.38 -1.52 6.68
N GLY A 53 17.40 -0.95 5.49
CA GLY A 53 18.57 -0.93 4.62
C GLY A 53 18.27 -0.28 3.28
N SER A 54 19.22 -0.36 2.35
CA SER A 54 18.99 0.06 0.96
C SER A 54 18.20 -1.03 0.21
N PRO A 55 17.50 -0.72 -0.89
CA PRO A 55 16.78 -1.72 -1.68
C PRO A 55 17.62 -2.95 -2.08
N ASP A 56 18.92 -2.76 -2.31
CA ASP A 56 19.82 -3.86 -2.67
C ASP A 56 20.05 -4.85 -1.51
N ASP A 57 20.01 -4.36 -0.27
CA ASP A 57 20.16 -5.18 0.93
C ASP A 57 18.97 -6.13 1.13
N ALA A 58 17.79 -5.78 0.61
CA ALA A 58 16.59 -6.62 0.68
C ALA A 58 16.79 -7.98 0.03
N ALA A 59 17.64 -8.05 -1.00
CA ALA A 59 17.99 -9.30 -1.68
C ALA A 59 18.71 -10.30 -0.78
N LEU A 60 19.37 -9.83 0.28
CA LEU A 60 20.14 -10.65 1.23
C LEU A 60 19.30 -11.15 2.41
N GLN A 61 18.07 -10.63 2.57
CA GLN A 61 17.23 -10.90 3.73
C GLN A 61 16.16 -11.96 3.46
N GLU A 62 15.89 -12.79 4.46
CA GLU A 62 14.70 -13.62 4.49
C GLU A 62 13.54 -12.81 5.11
N VAL A 63 12.62 -12.36 4.27
CA VAL A 63 11.50 -11.49 4.68
C VAL A 63 10.19 -12.01 4.11
N PHE A 64 9.07 -11.71 4.77
CA PHE A 64 7.75 -11.98 4.20
C PHE A 64 7.33 -10.90 3.19
N GLY A 65 7.99 -9.74 3.21
CA GLY A 65 7.74 -8.67 2.26
C GLY A 65 8.70 -7.52 2.45
N ALA A 66 8.60 -6.55 1.53
CA ALA A 66 9.42 -5.34 1.53
C ALA A 66 8.58 -4.10 1.16
N LEU A 67 8.97 -2.95 1.69
CA LEU A 67 8.50 -1.62 1.31
C LEU A 67 9.67 -0.83 0.75
N PHE A 68 9.54 -0.33 -0.47
CA PHE A 68 10.48 0.59 -1.11
C PHE A 68 9.84 1.95 -1.36
N GLN A 69 10.64 3.01 -1.42
CA GLN A 69 10.21 4.37 -1.73
C GLN A 69 10.65 4.77 -3.15
N TYR A 70 9.76 5.41 -3.93
CA TYR A 70 10.03 5.76 -5.33
C TYR A 70 9.27 7.01 -5.80
N PRO A 71 9.96 8.13 -6.12
CA PRO A 71 11.35 8.41 -5.74
C PRO A 71 11.55 8.37 -4.23
N ASN A 72 12.80 8.25 -3.78
CA ASN A 72 13.10 8.22 -2.35
C ASN A 72 13.04 9.62 -1.71
N ASP A 73 13.30 9.74 -0.40
CA ASP A 73 13.25 10.98 0.37
C ASP A 73 14.29 12.05 -0.07
N HIS A 74 15.33 11.62 -0.78
CA HIS A 74 16.34 12.49 -1.40
C HIS A 74 15.99 12.87 -2.85
N GLY A 75 14.90 12.36 -3.41
CA GLY A 75 14.51 12.56 -4.80
C GLY A 75 15.25 11.66 -5.80
N GLU A 76 15.98 10.65 -5.33
CA GLU A 76 16.67 9.70 -6.19
C GLU A 76 15.65 8.76 -6.86
N VAL A 77 15.83 8.55 -8.17
CA VAL A 77 15.06 7.61 -8.98
C VAL A 77 15.93 6.39 -9.28
N ARG A 78 15.53 5.23 -8.75
CA ARG A 78 16.26 3.96 -8.92
C ARG A 78 15.41 2.94 -9.66
N ASP A 79 16.03 2.08 -10.45
CA ASP A 79 15.36 0.89 -10.95
C ASP A 79 15.26 -0.16 -9.83
N LEU A 80 14.05 -0.41 -9.37
CA LEU A 80 13.76 -1.35 -8.30
C LEU A 80 13.51 -2.78 -8.81
N SER A 81 13.60 -3.03 -10.11
CA SER A 81 13.28 -4.34 -10.71
C SER A 81 14.11 -5.49 -10.12
N GLY A 82 15.42 -5.26 -9.90
CA GLY A 82 16.33 -6.24 -9.31
C GLY A 82 15.95 -6.60 -7.86
N PRO A 83 15.91 -5.62 -6.94
CA PRO A 83 15.47 -5.82 -5.56
C PRO A 83 14.09 -6.46 -5.45
N ILE A 84 13.11 -6.01 -6.25
CA ILE A 84 11.77 -6.59 -6.29
C ILE A 84 11.82 -8.08 -6.65
N ALA A 85 12.51 -8.41 -7.74
CA ALA A 85 12.64 -9.80 -8.20
C ALA A 85 13.30 -10.69 -7.14
N ALA A 86 14.32 -10.19 -6.45
CA ALA A 86 15.05 -10.92 -5.41
C ALA A 86 14.16 -11.26 -4.20
N VAL A 87 13.37 -10.31 -3.69
CA VAL A 87 12.43 -10.56 -2.60
C VAL A 87 11.34 -11.55 -3.03
N LYS A 88 10.80 -11.39 -4.24
CA LYS A 88 9.73 -12.25 -4.77
C LYS A 88 10.19 -13.68 -5.03
N SER A 89 11.42 -13.88 -5.46
CA SER A 89 11.97 -15.23 -5.70
C SER A 89 11.98 -16.09 -4.43
N ARG A 90 11.97 -15.46 -3.26
CA ARG A 90 11.91 -16.10 -1.93
C ARG A 90 10.49 -16.15 -1.35
N GLY A 91 9.49 -15.81 -2.15
CA GLY A 91 8.08 -15.84 -1.74
C GLY A 91 7.61 -14.61 -0.97
N GLY A 92 8.44 -13.57 -0.87
CA GLY A 92 8.07 -12.29 -0.29
C GLY A 92 7.14 -11.48 -1.21
N VAL A 93 6.44 -10.50 -0.64
CA VAL A 93 5.53 -9.58 -1.33
C VAL A 93 6.11 -8.18 -1.28
N VAL A 94 6.13 -7.47 -2.40
CA VAL A 94 6.77 -6.16 -2.47
C VAL A 94 5.74 -5.06 -2.67
N ALA A 95 5.78 -4.08 -1.77
CA ALA A 95 5.07 -2.81 -1.86
C ALA A 95 6.04 -1.69 -2.24
N VAL A 96 5.57 -0.76 -3.06
CA VAL A 96 6.32 0.46 -3.42
C VAL A 96 5.45 1.67 -3.10
N ALA A 97 5.95 2.54 -2.23
CA ALA A 97 5.39 3.85 -2.00
C ALA A 97 5.90 4.80 -3.10
N ALA A 98 4.98 5.36 -3.89
CA ALA A 98 5.34 6.09 -5.09
C ALA A 98 4.64 7.46 -5.16
N ASP A 99 5.32 8.44 -5.72
CA ASP A 99 4.70 9.69 -6.13
C ASP A 99 3.92 9.45 -7.43
N LEU A 100 2.60 9.45 -7.35
CA LEU A 100 1.72 9.14 -8.48
C LEU A 100 1.93 10.10 -9.68
N MET A 101 2.24 11.37 -9.42
CA MET A 101 2.52 12.33 -10.50
C MET A 101 3.86 12.03 -11.19
N ALA A 102 4.86 11.58 -10.46
CA ALA A 102 6.14 11.19 -11.05
C ALA A 102 6.00 10.01 -12.03
N LEU A 103 5.01 9.13 -11.82
CA LEU A 103 4.74 7.98 -12.71
C LEU A 103 4.23 8.36 -14.11
N VAL A 104 3.92 9.63 -14.36
CA VAL A 104 3.68 10.13 -15.73
C VAL A 104 4.96 10.06 -16.58
N LEU A 105 6.12 10.21 -15.96
CA LEU A 105 7.43 10.20 -16.62
C LEU A 105 8.25 8.95 -16.29
N LEU A 106 8.02 8.34 -15.14
CA LEU A 106 8.82 7.24 -14.63
C LEU A 106 8.11 5.90 -14.84
N ARG A 107 8.89 4.84 -14.94
CA ARG A 107 8.39 3.48 -15.02
C ARG A 107 7.58 3.15 -13.77
N SER A 108 6.40 2.60 -13.94
CA SER A 108 5.51 2.31 -12.81
C SER A 108 6.02 1.14 -11.93
N PRO A 109 5.69 1.13 -10.61
CA PRO A 109 6.01 0.01 -9.74
C PRO A 109 5.51 -1.34 -10.26
N GLY A 110 4.33 -1.37 -10.87
CA GLY A 110 3.77 -2.59 -11.47
C GLY A 110 4.62 -3.14 -12.61
N GLU A 111 5.12 -2.27 -13.50
CA GLU A 111 6.04 -2.66 -14.59
C GLU A 111 7.41 -3.12 -14.08
N MET A 112 7.86 -2.63 -12.93
CA MET A 112 9.05 -3.13 -12.24
C MET A 112 8.80 -4.45 -11.51
N GLY A 113 7.54 -4.92 -11.45
CA GLY A 113 7.18 -6.21 -10.87
C GLY A 113 6.63 -6.17 -9.44
N ALA A 114 6.40 -4.99 -8.87
CA ALA A 114 5.81 -4.84 -7.54
C ALA A 114 4.41 -5.48 -7.47
N ASP A 115 4.02 -5.90 -6.28
CA ASP A 115 2.73 -6.51 -6.01
C ASP A 115 1.71 -5.47 -5.52
N ILE A 116 2.20 -4.44 -4.84
CA ILE A 116 1.42 -3.35 -4.28
C ILE A 116 2.09 -2.03 -4.65
N ALA A 117 1.31 -1.07 -5.11
CA ALA A 117 1.72 0.32 -5.26
C ALA A 117 0.79 1.20 -4.41
N LEU A 118 1.37 2.13 -3.68
CA LEU A 118 0.64 3.03 -2.80
C LEU A 118 1.30 4.41 -2.79
N GLY A 119 0.63 5.39 -2.23
CA GLY A 119 1.19 6.74 -2.10
C GLY A 119 0.11 7.75 -1.75
N SER A 120 0.47 9.02 -1.70
CA SER A 120 -0.46 10.11 -1.45
C SER A 120 -1.04 10.66 -2.76
N SER A 121 -2.33 10.99 -2.76
CA SER A 121 -2.97 11.75 -3.83
C SER A 121 -2.89 13.26 -3.64
N GLN A 122 -2.20 13.75 -2.61
CA GLN A 122 -2.13 15.17 -2.26
C GLN A 122 -1.61 16.05 -3.40
N ARG A 123 -0.72 15.51 -4.25
CA ARG A 123 -0.15 16.20 -5.42
C ARG A 123 -1.20 16.66 -6.46
N PHE A 124 -2.40 16.12 -6.41
CA PHE A 124 -3.52 16.45 -7.29
C PHE A 124 -4.42 17.54 -6.70
N GLY A 125 -3.83 18.62 -6.18
CA GLY A 125 -4.55 19.81 -5.75
C GLY A 125 -5.12 19.77 -4.33
N ILE A 126 -4.74 18.81 -3.51
CA ILE A 126 -5.20 18.78 -2.12
C ILE A 126 -4.37 19.75 -1.28
N PRO A 127 -5.00 20.70 -0.54
CA PRO A 127 -4.27 21.63 0.31
C PRO A 127 -3.57 20.91 1.45
N LEU A 128 -2.47 21.49 1.95
CA LEU A 128 -1.70 20.93 3.05
C LEU A 128 -2.52 20.78 4.34
N GLY A 129 -3.50 21.68 4.59
CA GLY A 129 -4.47 21.54 5.68
C GLY A 129 -3.84 21.40 7.07
N PHE A 130 -2.70 22.05 7.30
CA PHE A 130 -1.94 21.95 8.55
C PHE A 130 -1.56 20.49 8.94
N GLY A 131 -1.26 19.64 7.96
CA GLY A 131 -0.89 18.26 8.16
C GLY A 131 -1.98 17.24 7.84
N GLY A 132 -3.03 17.64 7.17
CA GLY A 132 -4.05 16.71 6.70
C GLY A 132 -5.48 17.16 6.98
N PRO A 133 -6.48 16.28 6.72
CA PRO A 133 -6.31 14.90 6.21
C PRO A 133 -5.87 14.85 4.75
N HIS A 134 -5.24 13.72 4.36
CA HIS A 134 -4.89 13.41 2.97
C HIS A 134 -5.54 12.10 2.53
N ALA A 135 -5.72 11.88 1.23
CA ALA A 135 -6.16 10.61 0.69
C ALA A 135 -4.97 9.86 0.08
N ALA A 136 -4.78 8.62 0.49
CA ALA A 136 -3.85 7.70 -0.18
C ALA A 136 -4.53 6.99 -1.35
N PHE A 137 -3.73 6.57 -2.32
CA PHE A 137 -4.11 5.51 -3.24
C PHE A 137 -3.46 4.18 -2.82
N PHE A 138 -4.09 3.09 -3.24
CA PHE A 138 -3.60 1.74 -2.99
C PHE A 138 -4.00 0.87 -4.17
N ALA A 139 -3.03 0.35 -4.90
CA ALA A 139 -3.23 -0.52 -6.03
C ALA A 139 -2.52 -1.85 -5.80
N THR A 140 -3.12 -2.95 -6.24
CA THR A 140 -2.55 -4.29 -6.09
C THR A 140 -2.96 -5.19 -7.25
N ARG A 141 -2.34 -6.36 -7.34
CA ARG A 141 -2.70 -7.39 -8.33
C ARG A 141 -4.12 -7.90 -8.09
N ASP A 142 -4.81 -8.27 -9.17
CA ASP A 142 -6.19 -8.77 -9.07
C ASP A 142 -6.31 -10.00 -8.17
N GLU A 143 -5.30 -10.87 -8.17
CA GLU A 143 -5.28 -12.07 -7.31
C GLU A 143 -5.36 -11.75 -5.80
N TYR A 144 -4.95 -10.55 -5.39
CA TYR A 144 -4.93 -10.10 -3.99
C TYR A 144 -6.16 -9.29 -3.59
N LYS A 145 -7.10 -9.02 -4.49
CA LYS A 145 -8.29 -8.17 -4.23
C LYS A 145 -9.10 -8.55 -2.98
N ARG A 146 -9.11 -9.83 -2.60
CA ARG A 146 -9.78 -10.30 -1.38
C ARG A 146 -8.97 -10.09 -0.10
N ALA A 147 -7.71 -9.73 -0.21
CA ALA A 147 -6.83 -9.47 0.92
C ALA A 147 -6.67 -7.97 1.22
N VAL A 148 -7.14 -7.11 0.32
CA VAL A 148 -7.07 -5.64 0.47
C VAL A 148 -7.89 -5.19 1.69
N ALA A 149 -7.37 -4.21 2.42
CA ALA A 149 -8.12 -3.49 3.46
C ALA A 149 -9.21 -2.63 2.81
N GLY A 150 -10.33 -2.45 3.53
CA GLY A 150 -11.43 -1.61 3.08
C GLY A 150 -12.44 -2.32 2.16
N ARG A 151 -13.23 -1.51 1.48
CA ARG A 151 -14.36 -1.92 0.66
C ARG A 151 -14.07 -1.68 -0.82
N ILE A 152 -14.55 -2.57 -1.67
CA ILE A 152 -14.53 -2.35 -3.12
C ILE A 152 -15.96 -2.18 -3.60
N ILE A 153 -16.21 -1.07 -4.29
CA ILE A 153 -17.49 -0.76 -4.91
C ILE A 153 -17.44 -1.19 -6.37
N GLY A 154 -18.44 -1.94 -6.78
CA GLY A 154 -18.61 -2.39 -8.15
C GLY A 154 -19.78 -1.71 -8.85
N VAL A 155 -19.72 -1.67 -10.16
CA VAL A 155 -20.83 -1.23 -11.02
C VAL A 155 -21.78 -2.39 -11.25
N SER A 156 -23.09 -2.14 -11.11
CA SER A 156 -24.18 -3.09 -11.29
C SER A 156 -25.33 -2.37 -12.00
N VAL A 157 -26.47 -3.03 -12.04
CA VAL A 157 -27.74 -2.43 -12.50
C VAL A 157 -28.79 -2.58 -11.41
N ASP A 158 -29.70 -1.61 -11.33
CA ASP A 158 -30.87 -1.65 -10.46
C ASP A 158 -31.99 -2.55 -11.06
N ALA A 159 -33.10 -2.69 -10.35
CA ALA A 159 -34.25 -3.46 -10.80
C ALA A 159 -34.93 -2.90 -12.08
N ARG A 160 -34.62 -1.66 -12.45
CA ARG A 160 -35.11 -0.97 -13.65
C ARG A 160 -34.12 -1.02 -14.81
N GLY A 161 -32.93 -1.64 -14.61
CA GLY A 161 -31.86 -1.70 -15.59
C GLY A 161 -30.95 -0.47 -15.64
N ASN A 162 -31.09 0.50 -14.73
CA ASN A 162 -30.22 1.66 -14.68
C ASN A 162 -28.91 1.30 -14.00
N LYS A 163 -27.83 2.00 -14.38
CA LYS A 163 -26.52 1.88 -13.74
C LYS A 163 -26.62 2.18 -12.24
N ALA A 164 -26.14 1.26 -11.42
CA ALA A 164 -26.14 1.38 -9.97
C ALA A 164 -24.77 0.98 -9.39
N LEU A 165 -24.44 1.50 -8.23
CA LEU A 165 -23.24 1.13 -7.48
C LEU A 165 -23.64 0.20 -6.33
N ARG A 166 -22.82 -0.81 -6.09
CA ARG A 166 -23.00 -1.72 -4.95
C ARG A 166 -21.66 -2.13 -4.34
N MET A 167 -21.68 -2.49 -3.07
CA MET A 167 -20.51 -3.13 -2.45
C MET A 167 -20.26 -4.48 -3.10
N ALA A 168 -19.10 -4.63 -3.75
CA ALA A 168 -18.68 -5.87 -4.40
C ALA A 168 -17.84 -6.75 -3.46
N LEU A 169 -16.95 -6.16 -2.67
CA LEU A 169 -16.12 -6.87 -1.69
C LEU A 169 -16.10 -6.10 -0.36
N GLN A 170 -16.36 -6.82 0.73
CA GLN A 170 -16.37 -6.30 2.09
C GLN A 170 -15.97 -7.36 3.14
N THR A 171 -15.19 -8.35 2.74
CA THR A 171 -14.88 -9.54 3.56
C THR A 171 -14.08 -9.22 4.83
N ARG A 172 -13.52 -8.03 4.94
CA ARG A 172 -12.67 -7.55 6.03
C ARG A 172 -13.36 -6.52 6.94
N GLU A 173 -14.68 -6.40 6.85
CA GLU A 173 -15.46 -5.53 7.72
C GLU A 173 -15.85 -6.22 9.02
N GLN A 174 -15.85 -5.47 10.13
CA GLN A 174 -16.16 -6.00 11.46
C GLN A 174 -17.53 -6.67 11.54
N HIS A 175 -18.53 -6.11 10.87
CA HIS A 175 -19.88 -6.64 10.86
C HIS A 175 -20.03 -7.95 10.08
N ILE A 176 -19.03 -8.31 9.27
CA ILE A 176 -19.00 -9.60 8.54
C ILE A 176 -18.22 -10.64 9.36
N ARG A 177 -16.97 -10.34 9.71
CA ARG A 177 -16.11 -11.21 10.51
C ARG A 177 -15.17 -10.38 11.37
N ARG A 178 -15.55 -10.15 12.61
CA ARG A 178 -14.80 -9.31 13.55
C ARG A 178 -13.34 -9.78 13.72
N GLU A 179 -13.13 -11.08 13.82
CA GLU A 179 -11.81 -11.69 14.03
C GLU A 179 -10.88 -11.60 12.79
N LYS A 180 -11.45 -11.27 11.64
CA LYS A 180 -10.71 -11.09 10.37
C LYS A 180 -10.77 -9.68 9.85
N ALA A 181 -11.39 -8.77 10.58
CA ALA A 181 -11.44 -7.36 10.21
C ALA A 181 -10.03 -6.77 10.23
N ASN A 182 -9.74 -5.94 9.24
CA ASN A 182 -8.47 -5.23 9.16
C ASN A 182 -8.63 -3.84 9.79
N SER A 183 -8.66 -2.84 8.95
CA SER A 183 -8.74 -1.44 9.32
C SER A 183 -10.18 -0.94 9.18
N ASN A 184 -10.64 -0.18 10.16
CA ASN A 184 -11.87 0.61 10.02
C ASN A 184 -11.50 1.93 9.36
N ILE A 185 -11.60 1.99 8.05
CA ILE A 185 -11.26 3.18 7.29
C ILE A 185 -12.35 4.24 7.51
N CYS A 186 -11.92 5.41 7.95
CA CYS A 186 -12.77 6.57 8.13
C CYS A 186 -13.18 7.17 6.78
N THR A 187 -14.34 7.84 6.74
CA THR A 187 -14.86 8.49 5.53
C THR A 187 -14.36 9.93 5.34
N SER A 188 -13.56 10.47 6.24
CA SER A 188 -13.06 11.85 6.16
C SER A 188 -12.26 12.12 4.87
N GLN A 189 -11.59 11.12 4.31
CA GLN A 189 -10.79 11.24 3.09
C GLN A 189 -11.61 11.20 1.80
N VAL A 190 -12.92 10.93 1.85
CA VAL A 190 -13.77 10.82 0.64
C VAL A 190 -13.79 12.12 -0.14
N LEU A 191 -13.93 13.27 0.54
CA LEU A 191 -13.89 14.58 -0.12
C LEU A 191 -12.56 14.80 -0.82
N LEU A 192 -11.46 14.49 -0.16
CA LEU A 192 -10.11 14.66 -0.69
C LEU A 192 -9.83 13.73 -1.87
N ALA A 193 -10.31 12.49 -1.81
CA ALA A 193 -10.23 11.57 -2.93
C ALA A 193 -11.01 12.06 -4.15
N ASN A 194 -12.20 12.64 -3.94
CA ASN A 194 -12.98 13.25 -5.01
C ASN A 194 -12.27 14.46 -5.61
N MET A 195 -11.70 15.34 -4.77
CA MET A 195 -10.93 16.50 -5.25
C MET A 195 -9.72 16.08 -6.06
N ALA A 196 -8.99 15.05 -5.62
CA ALA A 196 -7.83 14.54 -6.36
C ALA A 196 -8.22 13.86 -7.69
N GLY A 197 -9.45 13.35 -7.81
CA GLY A 197 -9.96 12.69 -9.01
C GLY A 197 -10.58 13.65 -10.04
N MET A 198 -10.83 14.89 -9.67
CA MET A 198 -11.39 15.95 -10.55
C MET A 198 -10.32 16.61 -11.41
#